data_c3acbfceadd8f52ad65883185cea7c1c
#
_entry.id   c3acbfceadd8f52ad65883185cea7c1c
#
_cell.length_a   1.000
_cell.length_b   1.000
_cell.length_c   1.000
_cell.angle_alpha   90.00
_cell.angle_beta   90.00
_cell.angle_gamma   90.00
#
_symmetry.space_group_name_H-M   'P 1'
#
loop_
_entity.id
_entity.type
_entity.pdbx_description
1 polymer ?
#
loop_
_entity_poly.entity_id
_entity_poly.type
_entity_poly.pdbx_seq_one_letter_code
_entity_poly.pdbx_strand_id
1 'polypeptide(L)'
;ERLAALAHIYGAEICVDAAQSGGVIPIHAERDGIDYLCCAGHKGLYAPMGPGMLITKNGEKLESLIQGGTGTRALELDQPREMPEYLESGTQNVPGILALGAGMDFVRMNSEDMLREREMRHIRRVYKAFKNMPHVVLYTAMPDTMYFVPVLGFNVRGMQSEEVGEVLAKRNIAVRCGFHCAPLVHRKMGTDGETPGGAVRVSPGAFTTDRDITELIR
;
A
#
# COMPACT_ATOMS: atom_id res chain seq x y z
N GLU A 1 4.05 13.65 -11.97
CA GLU A 1 4.09 14.72 -12.99
C GLU A 1 4.86 14.31 -14.26
N ARG A 2 6.17 14.00 -14.21
CA ARG A 2 6.99 13.76 -15.41
C ARG A 2 6.52 12.60 -16.28
N LEU A 3 6.10 11.48 -15.65
CA LEU A 3 5.56 10.32 -16.39
C LEU A 3 4.19 10.63 -17.01
N ALA A 4 3.34 11.35 -16.29
CA ALA A 4 2.05 11.77 -16.79
C ALA A 4 2.21 12.71 -18.01
N ALA A 5 3.06 13.72 -17.88
CA ALA A 5 3.35 14.62 -19.00
C ALA A 5 3.88 13.87 -20.25
N LEU A 6 4.74 12.86 -20.03
CA LEU A 6 5.23 12.03 -21.14
C LEU A 6 4.11 11.19 -21.76
N ALA A 7 3.27 10.54 -20.96
CA ALA A 7 2.15 9.75 -21.45
C ALA A 7 1.19 10.62 -22.30
N HIS A 8 0.84 11.79 -21.79
CA HIS A 8 -0.07 12.72 -22.48
C HIS A 8 0.46 13.25 -23.82
N ILE A 9 1.79 13.46 -23.95
CA ILE A 9 2.40 13.82 -25.25
C ILE A 9 2.11 12.76 -26.31
N TYR A 10 2.02 11.48 -25.92
CA TYR A 10 1.69 10.38 -26.83
C TYR A 10 0.20 10.03 -26.85
N GLY A 11 -0.66 10.85 -26.28
CA GLY A 11 -2.11 10.61 -26.23
C GLY A 11 -2.52 9.45 -25.32
N ALA A 12 -1.62 9.00 -24.44
CA ALA A 12 -1.89 7.94 -23.48
C ALA A 12 -2.34 8.52 -22.13
N GLU A 13 -3.26 7.84 -21.45
CA GLU A 13 -3.67 8.16 -20.07
C GLU A 13 -2.79 7.41 -19.06
N ILE A 14 -2.67 7.96 -17.86
CA ILE A 14 -1.89 7.35 -16.78
C ILE A 14 -2.78 6.86 -15.63
N CYS A 15 -2.67 5.57 -15.32
CA CYS A 15 -3.26 4.97 -14.14
C CYS A 15 -2.17 4.71 -13.08
N VAL A 16 -2.39 5.18 -11.87
CA VAL A 16 -1.47 4.99 -10.74
C VAL A 16 -2.09 4.05 -9.72
N ASP A 17 -1.46 2.90 -9.51
CA ASP A 17 -1.73 2.05 -8.36
C ASP A 17 -1.04 2.64 -7.12
N ALA A 18 -1.83 3.33 -6.30
CA ALA A 18 -1.39 3.93 -5.05
C ALA A 18 -1.73 3.05 -3.82
N ALA A 19 -1.92 1.74 -4.01
CA ALA A 19 -2.28 0.85 -2.92
C ALA A 19 -1.25 0.81 -1.78
N GLN A 20 0.02 1.17 -2.03
CA GLN A 20 1.05 1.28 -1.00
C GLN A 20 1.43 2.73 -0.65
N SER A 21 1.13 3.68 -1.52
CA SER A 21 1.51 5.09 -1.34
C SER A 21 0.35 5.97 -0.85
N GLY A 22 -0.89 5.60 -1.12
CA GLY A 22 -2.06 6.36 -0.65
C GLY A 22 -2.12 6.42 0.88
N GLY A 23 -2.24 7.62 1.43
CA GLY A 23 -2.18 7.89 2.87
C GLY A 23 -0.77 7.87 3.47
N VAL A 24 0.28 7.69 2.66
CA VAL A 24 1.69 7.64 3.09
C VAL A 24 2.52 8.70 2.38
N ILE A 25 2.30 8.87 1.08
CA ILE A 25 2.97 9.88 0.25
C ILE A 25 1.92 10.85 -0.25
N PRO A 26 2.10 12.17 -0.07
CA PRO A 26 1.17 13.16 -0.60
C PRO A 26 1.01 13.01 -2.12
N ILE A 27 -0.22 12.71 -2.57
CA ILE A 27 -0.56 12.55 -3.98
C ILE A 27 -1.60 13.61 -4.33
N HIS A 28 -1.30 14.43 -5.33
CA HIS A 28 -2.19 15.45 -5.84
C HIS A 28 -2.59 15.09 -7.29
N ALA A 29 -3.60 14.27 -7.45
CA ALA A 29 -3.96 13.68 -8.74
C ALA A 29 -4.08 14.74 -9.86
N GLU A 30 -4.71 15.87 -9.59
CA GLU A 30 -4.86 16.96 -10.57
C GLU A 30 -3.54 17.63 -10.93
N ARG A 31 -2.76 18.05 -9.94
CA ARG A 31 -1.44 18.68 -10.13
C ARG A 31 -0.47 17.74 -10.82
N ASP A 32 -0.49 16.47 -10.42
CA ASP A 32 0.46 15.47 -10.90
C ASP A 32 0.06 14.88 -12.26
N GLY A 33 -1.11 15.28 -12.80
CA GLY A 33 -1.63 14.87 -14.10
C GLY A 33 -2.08 13.41 -14.15
N ILE A 34 -2.56 12.86 -13.02
CA ILE A 34 -3.00 11.47 -12.92
C ILE A 34 -4.44 11.37 -13.42
N ASP A 35 -4.70 10.51 -14.40
CA ASP A 35 -6.04 10.30 -14.97
C ASP A 35 -6.86 9.33 -14.10
N TYR A 36 -6.21 8.28 -13.59
CA TYR A 36 -6.84 7.27 -12.73
C TYR A 36 -5.93 6.96 -11.54
N LEU A 37 -6.46 7.09 -10.33
CA LEU A 37 -5.74 6.81 -9.08
C LEU A 37 -6.47 5.72 -8.29
N CYS A 38 -5.82 4.58 -8.07
CA CYS A 38 -6.36 3.46 -7.31
C CYS A 38 -5.77 3.41 -5.90
N CYS A 39 -6.61 3.40 -4.87
CA CYS A 39 -6.18 3.32 -3.47
C CYS A 39 -6.83 2.15 -2.74
N ALA A 40 -6.07 1.51 -1.86
CA ALA A 40 -6.56 0.47 -0.94
C ALA A 40 -6.83 1.08 0.44
N GLY A 41 -8.06 0.93 0.94
CA GLY A 41 -8.46 1.53 2.22
C GLY A 41 -7.71 0.96 3.43
N HIS A 42 -7.49 -0.35 3.44
CA HIS A 42 -6.93 -1.10 4.59
C HIS A 42 -5.41 -0.98 4.79
N LYS A 43 -4.74 -0.09 4.07
CA LYS A 43 -3.29 0.17 4.20
C LYS A 43 -3.04 1.55 4.80
N GLY A 44 -2.36 2.44 4.12
CA GLY A 44 -2.03 3.78 4.61
C GLY A 44 -3.23 4.69 4.91
N LEU A 45 -4.43 4.31 4.48
CA LEU A 45 -5.66 5.02 4.80
C LEU A 45 -6.39 4.52 6.06
N TYR A 46 -5.83 3.55 6.77
CA TYR A 46 -6.32 3.05 8.08
C TYR A 46 -7.78 2.60 8.12
N ALA A 47 -8.36 2.22 6.99
CA ALA A 47 -9.70 1.66 6.91
C ALA A 47 -9.72 0.14 7.17
N PRO A 48 -10.89 -0.46 7.45
CA PRO A 48 -11.03 -1.91 7.49
C PRO A 48 -10.76 -2.54 6.11
N MET A 49 -10.61 -3.86 6.09
CA MET A 49 -10.49 -4.62 4.85
C MET A 49 -11.79 -4.54 4.03
N GLY A 50 -11.65 -4.53 2.71
CA GLY A 50 -12.75 -4.54 1.74
C GLY A 50 -12.84 -3.24 0.93
N PRO A 51 -13.03 -2.06 1.53
CA PRO A 51 -13.15 -0.84 0.74
C PRO A 51 -11.83 -0.41 0.10
N GLY A 52 -11.95 0.10 -1.11
CA GLY A 52 -10.92 0.80 -1.86
C GLY A 52 -11.59 1.86 -2.70
N MET A 53 -10.83 2.65 -3.45
CA MET A 53 -11.40 3.67 -4.31
C MET A 53 -10.61 3.81 -5.60
N LEU A 54 -11.34 4.19 -6.65
CA LEU A 54 -10.83 4.72 -7.90
C LEU A 54 -11.20 6.19 -7.97
N ILE A 55 -10.23 7.05 -8.13
CA ILE A 55 -10.40 8.49 -8.30
C ILE A 55 -10.06 8.83 -9.74
N THR A 56 -10.99 9.46 -10.45
CA THR A 56 -10.81 9.88 -11.84
C THR A 56 -11.69 11.08 -12.16
N LYS A 57 -11.27 11.89 -13.14
CA LYS A 57 -12.08 12.93 -13.77
C LYS A 57 -12.81 12.41 -15.01
N ASN A 58 -12.43 11.24 -15.51
CA ASN A 58 -12.88 10.69 -16.79
C ASN A 58 -13.70 9.40 -16.58
N GLY A 59 -14.52 9.35 -15.52
CA GLY A 59 -15.31 8.16 -15.21
C GLY A 59 -16.24 7.73 -16.35
N GLU A 60 -16.76 8.69 -17.10
CA GLU A 60 -17.63 8.47 -18.25
C GLU A 60 -16.95 7.77 -19.45
N LYS A 61 -15.62 7.74 -19.48
CA LYS A 61 -14.85 6.99 -20.48
C LYS A 61 -14.68 5.52 -20.14
N LEU A 62 -14.94 5.14 -18.88
CA LEU A 62 -14.83 3.77 -18.42
C LEU A 62 -16.08 2.98 -18.79
N GLU A 63 -15.89 1.69 -19.06
CA GLU A 63 -16.99 0.76 -19.24
C GLU A 63 -17.25 -0.01 -17.95
N SER A 64 -18.53 -0.20 -17.61
CA SER A 64 -18.93 -1.02 -16.47
C SER A 64 -18.56 -2.49 -16.72
N LEU A 65 -17.66 -3.04 -15.91
CA LEU A 65 -17.26 -4.45 -15.96
C LEU A 65 -18.26 -5.38 -15.29
N ILE A 66 -18.95 -4.86 -14.27
CA ILE A 66 -19.93 -5.62 -13.47
C ILE A 66 -21.24 -4.85 -13.50
N GLN A 67 -22.28 -5.52 -13.93
CA GLN A 67 -23.63 -4.95 -13.99
C GLN A 67 -24.52 -5.65 -12.98
N GLY A 68 -25.47 -4.91 -12.39
CA GLY A 68 -26.39 -5.44 -11.40
C GLY A 68 -27.28 -4.37 -10.81
N GLY A 69 -28.14 -4.77 -9.88
CA GLY A 69 -29.09 -3.84 -9.25
C GLY A 69 -28.39 -2.69 -8.53
N THR A 70 -28.81 -1.47 -8.78
CA THR A 70 -28.26 -0.24 -8.17
C THR A 70 -29.16 0.35 -7.08
N GLY A 71 -30.35 -0.23 -6.89
CA GLY A 71 -31.38 0.31 -5.99
C GLY A 71 -32.19 1.48 -6.59
N THR A 72 -31.74 1.98 -7.75
CA THR A 72 -32.43 3.01 -8.55
C THR A 72 -32.83 2.41 -9.89
N ARG A 73 -33.81 3.00 -10.57
CA ARG A 73 -34.24 2.59 -11.93
C ARG A 73 -34.53 1.09 -12.09
N ALA A 74 -35.19 0.47 -11.13
CA ALA A 74 -35.40 -0.98 -11.04
C ALA A 74 -36.10 -1.63 -12.26
N LEU A 75 -36.71 -0.86 -13.14
CA LEU A 75 -37.37 -1.33 -14.37
C LEU A 75 -36.47 -1.24 -15.61
N GLU A 76 -35.30 -0.62 -15.51
CA GLU A 76 -34.34 -0.56 -16.59
C GLU A 76 -33.48 -1.85 -16.58
N LEU A 77 -33.27 -2.46 -17.74
CA LEU A 77 -32.49 -3.68 -17.88
C LEU A 77 -31.00 -3.41 -17.99
N ASP A 78 -30.65 -2.22 -18.44
CA ASP A 78 -29.25 -1.79 -18.61
C ASP A 78 -28.77 -1.03 -17.36
N GLN A 79 -27.44 -1.08 -17.12
CA GLN A 79 -26.79 -0.30 -16.07
C GLN A 79 -27.02 1.20 -16.32
N PRO A 80 -27.45 1.97 -15.31
CA PRO A 80 -27.61 3.41 -15.46
C PRO A 80 -26.28 4.07 -15.84
N ARG A 81 -26.34 5.14 -16.64
CA ARG A 81 -25.15 5.85 -17.11
C ARG A 81 -24.66 6.93 -16.16
N GLU A 82 -25.45 7.21 -15.11
CA GLU A 82 -25.07 8.19 -14.10
C GLU A 82 -24.00 7.66 -13.16
N MET A 83 -23.03 8.50 -12.85
CA MET A 83 -22.00 8.21 -11.84
C MET A 83 -22.53 8.52 -10.44
N PRO A 84 -22.18 7.76 -9.41
CA PRO A 84 -21.26 6.61 -9.44
C PRO A 84 -21.90 5.27 -9.84
N GLU A 85 -23.22 5.19 -9.92
CA GLU A 85 -24.01 3.96 -10.12
C GLU A 85 -23.57 3.20 -11.38
N TYR A 86 -23.10 3.89 -12.41
CA TYR A 86 -22.61 3.27 -13.65
C TYR A 86 -21.47 2.28 -13.42
N LEU A 87 -20.59 2.57 -12.46
CA LEU A 87 -19.43 1.73 -12.16
C LEU A 87 -19.59 0.92 -10.86
N GLU A 88 -20.66 1.18 -10.10
CA GLU A 88 -20.93 0.53 -8.81
C GLU A 88 -22.24 -0.25 -8.87
N SER A 89 -22.16 -1.57 -8.98
CA SER A 89 -23.33 -2.46 -9.01
C SER A 89 -23.54 -3.16 -7.66
N GLY A 90 -24.78 -3.48 -7.36
CA GLY A 90 -25.17 -4.18 -6.13
C GLY A 90 -25.28 -3.27 -4.90
N THR A 91 -25.56 -3.87 -3.76
CA THR A 91 -25.64 -3.16 -2.48
C THR A 91 -24.26 -2.74 -2.02
N GLN A 92 -24.04 -1.45 -1.87
CA GLN A 92 -22.77 -0.88 -1.48
C GLN A 92 -22.39 -1.24 -0.04
N ASN A 93 -21.08 -1.41 0.21
CA ASN A 93 -20.54 -1.61 1.56
C ASN A 93 -20.51 -0.27 2.33
N VAL A 94 -21.68 0.26 2.66
CA VAL A 94 -21.81 1.55 3.36
C VAL A 94 -21.00 1.62 4.65
N PRO A 95 -21.02 0.60 5.54
CA PRO A 95 -20.17 0.62 6.74
C PRO A 95 -18.67 0.73 6.44
N GLY A 96 -18.19 0.01 5.42
CA GLY A 96 -16.79 0.07 4.98
C GLY A 96 -16.43 1.42 4.38
N ILE A 97 -17.32 2.03 3.59
CA ILE A 97 -17.13 3.36 3.00
C ILE A 97 -17.05 4.43 4.09
N LEU A 98 -17.95 4.40 5.08
CA LEU A 98 -17.91 5.32 6.22
C LEU A 98 -16.62 5.15 7.04
N ALA A 99 -16.20 3.91 7.26
CA ALA A 99 -14.96 3.62 7.96
C ALA A 99 -13.71 4.07 7.16
N LEU A 100 -13.76 3.99 5.81
CA LEU A 100 -12.72 4.57 4.96
C LEU A 100 -12.64 6.09 5.15
N GLY A 101 -13.77 6.78 5.17
CA GLY A 101 -13.83 8.22 5.47
C GLY A 101 -13.18 8.56 6.81
N ALA A 102 -13.51 7.79 7.86
CA ALA A 102 -12.89 7.97 9.19
C ALA A 102 -11.38 7.74 9.18
N GLY A 103 -10.88 6.76 8.43
CA GLY A 103 -9.45 6.50 8.25
C GLY A 103 -8.75 7.66 7.52
N MET A 104 -9.35 8.19 6.47
CA MET A 104 -8.84 9.37 5.76
C MET A 104 -8.80 10.61 6.66
N ASP A 105 -9.83 10.81 7.51
CA ASP A 105 -9.85 11.87 8.50
C ASP A 105 -8.72 11.70 9.53
N PHE A 106 -8.45 10.47 9.98
CA PHE A 106 -7.34 10.17 10.87
C PHE A 106 -5.99 10.60 10.24
N VAL A 107 -5.75 10.24 8.98
CA VAL A 107 -4.52 10.63 8.27
C VAL A 107 -4.43 12.15 8.16
N ARG A 108 -5.50 12.81 7.74
CA ARG A 108 -5.57 14.27 7.60
C ARG A 108 -5.31 14.99 8.92
N MET A 109 -5.93 14.55 10.02
CA MET A 109 -5.79 15.17 11.35
C MET A 109 -4.40 14.99 11.94
N ASN A 110 -3.70 13.92 11.64
CA ASN A 110 -2.35 13.64 12.12
C ASN A 110 -1.24 14.15 11.19
N SER A 111 -1.59 14.75 10.06
CA SER A 111 -0.69 15.11 8.96
C SER A 111 0.02 13.89 8.34
N GLU A 112 -0.22 13.66 7.06
CA GLU A 112 0.42 12.60 6.28
C GLU A 112 1.95 12.66 6.34
N ASP A 113 2.51 13.87 6.23
CA ASP A 113 3.96 14.09 6.32
C ASP A 113 4.52 13.74 7.70
N MET A 114 3.82 14.10 8.78
CA MET A 114 4.27 13.77 10.14
C MET A 114 4.20 12.28 10.44
N LEU A 115 3.15 11.60 9.98
CA LEU A 115 3.03 10.14 10.10
C LEU A 115 4.17 9.46 9.35
N ARG A 116 4.39 9.85 8.11
CA ARG A 116 5.47 9.33 7.27
C ARG A 116 6.86 9.57 7.86
N GLU A 117 7.14 10.77 8.36
CA GLU A 117 8.43 11.09 9.00
C GLU A 117 8.71 10.21 10.22
N ARG A 118 7.69 9.98 11.05
CA ARG A 118 7.78 9.08 12.20
C ARG A 118 8.09 7.65 11.78
N GLU A 119 7.35 7.12 10.82
CA GLU A 119 7.52 5.78 10.29
C GLU A 119 8.88 5.60 9.61
N MET A 120 9.32 6.58 8.83
CA MET A 120 10.64 6.59 8.20
C MET A 120 11.78 6.66 9.22
N ARG A 121 11.60 7.36 10.35
CA ARG A 121 12.56 7.34 11.45
C ARG A 121 12.73 5.94 12.01
N HIS A 122 11.65 5.20 12.20
CA HIS A 122 11.67 3.81 12.64
C HIS A 122 12.42 2.91 11.64
N ILE A 123 12.08 3.01 10.38
CA ILE A 123 12.73 2.22 9.30
C ILE A 123 14.23 2.51 9.21
N ARG A 124 14.63 3.77 9.28
CA ARG A 124 16.07 4.13 9.30
C ARG A 124 16.80 3.57 10.49
N ARG A 125 16.15 3.53 11.67
CA ARG A 125 16.72 2.93 12.87
C ARG A 125 16.93 1.43 12.70
N VAL A 126 15.93 0.71 12.18
CA VAL A 126 16.04 -0.72 11.87
C VAL A 126 17.12 -0.96 10.82
N TYR A 127 17.13 -0.21 9.72
CA TYR A 127 18.14 -0.33 8.66
C TYR A 127 19.56 -0.19 9.21
N LYS A 128 19.82 0.85 10.00
CA LYS A 128 21.15 1.09 10.60
C LYS A 128 21.60 -0.04 11.50
N ALA A 129 20.69 -0.61 12.29
CA ALA A 129 20.99 -1.76 13.14
C ALA A 129 21.26 -3.02 12.30
N PHE A 130 20.37 -3.36 11.39
CA PHE A 130 20.45 -4.56 10.56
C PHE A 130 21.67 -4.56 9.61
N LYS A 131 22.06 -3.40 9.11
CA LYS A 131 23.27 -3.25 8.28
C LYS A 131 24.54 -3.72 8.98
N ASN A 132 24.58 -3.64 10.30
CA ASN A 132 25.73 -4.05 11.11
C ASN A 132 25.64 -5.51 11.62
N MET A 133 24.56 -6.23 11.28
CA MET A 133 24.38 -7.63 11.66
C MET A 133 24.87 -8.55 10.52
N PRO A 134 25.94 -9.34 10.73
CA PRO A 134 26.58 -10.09 9.63
C PRO A 134 25.71 -11.16 9.00
N HIS A 135 24.69 -11.64 9.74
CA HIS A 135 23.77 -12.66 9.24
C HIS A 135 22.52 -12.08 8.58
N VAL A 136 22.31 -10.76 8.61
CA VAL A 136 21.17 -10.11 7.98
C VAL A 136 21.50 -9.68 6.56
N VAL A 137 20.61 -9.96 5.64
CA VAL A 137 20.65 -9.50 4.24
C VAL A 137 19.57 -8.45 4.04
N LEU A 138 19.97 -7.24 3.66
CA LEU A 138 19.05 -6.14 3.34
C LEU A 138 18.89 -6.04 1.83
N TYR A 139 17.65 -5.86 1.37
CA TYR A 139 17.32 -5.78 -0.07
C TYR A 139 17.10 -4.34 -0.56
N THR A 140 17.17 -3.36 0.33
CA THR A 140 16.99 -1.95 0.01
C THR A 140 18.25 -1.15 0.32
N ALA A 141 18.46 -0.06 -0.41
CA ALA A 141 19.43 0.98 -0.05
C ALA A 141 18.97 1.70 1.24
N MET A 142 19.82 2.60 1.76
CA MET A 142 19.45 3.43 2.91
C MET A 142 18.16 4.18 2.63
N PRO A 143 17.09 3.97 3.42
CA PRO A 143 15.81 4.62 3.20
C PRO A 143 15.89 6.14 3.34
N ASP A 144 15.42 6.82 2.32
CA ASP A 144 15.34 8.26 2.29
C ASP A 144 13.87 8.71 2.17
N THR A 145 13.56 9.87 2.73
CA THR A 145 12.18 10.35 2.81
C THR A 145 11.57 10.72 1.47
N MET A 146 12.36 10.97 0.44
CA MET A 146 11.86 11.43 -0.84
C MET A 146 11.32 10.27 -1.70
N TYR A 147 11.96 9.11 -1.66
CA TYR A 147 11.71 8.01 -2.61
C TYR A 147 11.18 6.73 -1.97
N PHE A 148 11.15 6.64 -0.65
CA PHE A 148 10.78 5.42 0.06
C PHE A 148 9.44 5.56 0.77
N VAL A 149 8.65 4.49 0.72
CA VAL A 149 7.61 4.21 1.71
C VAL A 149 8.27 3.55 2.94
N PRO A 150 7.66 3.64 4.14
CA PRO A 150 8.25 3.09 5.37
C PRO A 150 8.17 1.55 5.44
N VAL A 151 8.81 0.90 4.48
CA VAL A 151 8.84 -0.57 4.36
C VAL A 151 10.28 -1.02 4.19
N LEU A 152 10.70 -2.06 4.95
CA LEU A 152 12.02 -2.65 4.87
C LEU A 152 11.92 -4.16 4.68
N GLY A 153 12.55 -4.68 3.62
CA GLY A 153 12.71 -6.11 3.38
C GLY A 153 14.08 -6.61 3.82
N PHE A 154 14.11 -7.73 4.52
CA PHE A 154 15.36 -8.38 4.94
C PHE A 154 15.20 -9.90 5.00
N ASN A 155 16.32 -10.62 5.09
CA ASN A 155 16.36 -12.03 5.45
C ASN A 155 17.52 -12.30 6.41
N VAL A 156 17.48 -13.45 7.08
CA VAL A 156 18.59 -14.01 7.86
C VAL A 156 19.22 -15.14 7.05
N ARG A 157 20.55 -15.10 6.88
CA ARG A 157 21.27 -16.11 6.09
C ARG A 157 21.03 -17.52 6.62
N GLY A 158 20.68 -18.43 5.71
CA GLY A 158 20.45 -19.84 6.03
C GLY A 158 19.11 -20.16 6.68
N MET A 159 18.21 -19.18 6.82
CA MET A 159 16.85 -19.38 7.33
C MET A 159 15.80 -19.07 6.28
N GLN A 160 14.66 -19.75 6.34
CA GLN A 160 13.48 -19.36 5.58
C GLN A 160 12.85 -18.10 6.18
N SER A 161 12.24 -17.28 5.34
CA SER A 161 11.57 -16.05 5.81
C SER A 161 10.47 -16.33 6.82
N GLU A 162 9.74 -17.43 6.66
CA GLU A 162 8.67 -17.85 7.56
C GLU A 162 9.20 -18.28 8.92
N GLU A 163 10.32 -19.03 8.97
CA GLU A 163 10.99 -19.40 10.23
C GLU A 163 11.41 -18.17 11.04
N VAL A 164 11.97 -17.15 10.36
CA VAL A 164 12.31 -15.87 11.00
C VAL A 164 11.05 -15.21 11.55
N GLY A 165 9.96 -15.22 10.79
CA GLY A 165 8.66 -14.69 11.22
C GLY A 165 8.12 -15.41 12.46
N GLU A 166 8.22 -16.72 12.54
CA GLU A 166 7.80 -17.50 13.70
C GLU A 166 8.63 -17.17 14.97
N VAL A 167 9.94 -17.01 14.82
CA VAL A 167 10.82 -16.61 15.92
C VAL A 167 10.43 -15.22 16.44
N LEU A 168 10.16 -14.28 15.55
CA LEU A 168 9.73 -12.93 15.92
C LEU A 168 8.32 -12.94 16.56
N ALA A 169 7.40 -13.75 16.03
CA ALA A 169 6.05 -13.89 16.59
C ALA A 169 6.06 -14.41 18.03
N LYS A 170 6.96 -15.37 18.35
CA LYS A 170 7.15 -15.84 19.75
C LYS A 170 7.64 -14.73 20.69
N ARG A 171 8.19 -13.66 20.16
CA ARG A 171 8.57 -12.44 20.91
C ARG A 171 7.54 -11.33 20.82
N ASN A 172 6.32 -11.62 20.35
CA ASN A 172 5.23 -10.68 20.12
C ASN A 172 5.59 -9.56 19.10
N ILE A 173 6.44 -9.86 18.14
CA ILE A 173 6.80 -8.95 17.05
C ILE A 173 6.09 -9.41 15.79
N ALA A 174 5.14 -8.60 15.31
CA ALA A 174 4.39 -8.86 14.10
C ALA A 174 5.14 -8.36 12.87
N VAL A 175 5.51 -9.28 11.98
CA VAL A 175 6.09 -9.00 10.66
C VAL A 175 5.32 -9.76 9.59
N ARG A 176 5.56 -9.44 8.33
CA ARG A 176 5.03 -10.25 7.24
C ARG A 176 6.17 -10.99 6.53
N CYS A 177 5.96 -12.28 6.20
CA CYS A 177 6.94 -13.14 5.54
C CYS A 177 6.41 -13.61 4.18
N GLY A 178 7.30 -14.09 3.31
CA GLY A 178 6.99 -14.64 2.01
C GLY A 178 7.09 -13.65 0.86
N PHE A 179 6.24 -13.82 -0.18
CA PHE A 179 6.37 -13.12 -1.46
C PHE A 179 5.63 -11.76 -1.53
N HIS A 180 4.91 -11.35 -0.51
CA HIS A 180 4.25 -10.03 -0.40
C HIS A 180 3.39 -9.63 -1.61
N CYS A 181 2.76 -10.58 -2.30
CA CYS A 181 2.02 -10.38 -3.55
C CYS A 181 2.91 -9.87 -4.72
N ALA A 182 4.22 -10.06 -4.67
CA ALA A 182 5.18 -9.58 -5.64
C ALA A 182 6.17 -10.69 -6.12
N PRO A 183 5.70 -11.82 -6.63
CA PRO A 183 6.56 -12.97 -6.95
C PRO A 183 7.65 -12.64 -7.98
N LEU A 184 7.35 -11.77 -8.94
CA LEU A 184 8.33 -11.38 -9.97
C LEU A 184 9.49 -10.55 -9.39
N VAL A 185 9.22 -9.74 -8.36
CA VAL A 185 10.27 -9.00 -7.65
C VAL A 185 11.18 -9.98 -6.93
N HIS A 186 10.63 -10.95 -6.23
CA HIS A 186 11.40 -11.98 -5.52
C HIS A 186 12.24 -12.82 -6.47
N ARG A 187 11.70 -13.18 -7.65
CA ARG A 187 12.47 -13.84 -8.70
C ARG A 187 13.66 -13.01 -9.17
N LYS A 188 13.44 -11.72 -9.44
CA LYS A 188 14.52 -10.81 -9.84
C LYS A 188 15.57 -10.62 -8.75
N MET A 189 15.18 -10.69 -7.48
CA MET A 189 16.06 -10.55 -6.31
C MET A 189 16.75 -11.87 -5.94
N GLY A 190 16.39 -13.01 -6.56
CA GLY A 190 16.89 -14.33 -6.22
C GLY A 190 16.44 -14.81 -4.84
N THR A 191 15.26 -14.40 -4.39
CA THR A 191 14.67 -14.79 -3.10
C THR A 191 13.46 -15.71 -3.26
N ASP A 192 13.20 -16.22 -4.46
CA ASP A 192 12.09 -17.10 -4.79
C ASP A 192 12.42 -18.60 -4.64
N GLY A 193 13.66 -18.95 -4.27
CA GLY A 193 14.07 -20.31 -3.95
C GLY A 193 13.49 -20.81 -2.63
N GLU A 194 13.68 -22.10 -2.34
CA GLU A 194 13.23 -22.74 -1.10
C GLU A 194 13.75 -21.99 0.15
N THR A 195 15.00 -21.57 0.09
CA THR A 195 15.59 -20.66 1.08
C THR A 195 16.13 -19.44 0.34
N PRO A 196 15.65 -18.19 0.64
CA PRO A 196 14.86 -17.82 1.85
C PRO A 196 13.35 -17.92 1.71
N GLY A 197 12.78 -18.31 0.59
CA GLY A 197 11.31 -18.41 0.43
C GLY A 197 10.60 -17.05 0.53
N GLY A 198 11.11 -16.05 -0.18
CA GLY A 198 10.61 -14.68 -0.10
C GLY A 198 11.46 -13.76 0.78
N ALA A 199 10.84 -12.90 1.56
CA ALA A 199 11.53 -12.01 2.49
C ALA A 199 10.69 -11.74 3.75
N VAL A 200 11.34 -11.31 4.81
CA VAL A 200 10.69 -10.74 6.00
C VAL A 200 10.53 -9.24 5.79
N ARG A 201 9.34 -8.71 6.05
CA ARG A 201 9.00 -7.31 5.85
C ARG A 201 8.64 -6.63 7.17
N VAL A 202 9.33 -5.56 7.48
CA VAL A 202 9.00 -4.60 8.54
C VAL A 202 8.25 -3.43 7.92
N SER A 203 7.10 -3.10 8.50
CA SER A 203 6.23 -1.99 8.06
C SER A 203 5.66 -1.30 9.30
N PRO A 204 6.36 -0.34 9.90
CA PRO A 204 5.81 0.43 11.01
C PRO A 204 4.63 1.27 10.54
N GLY A 205 3.68 1.49 11.42
CA GLY A 205 2.54 2.37 11.20
C GLY A 205 2.43 3.44 12.29
N ALA A 206 1.36 4.22 12.26
CA ALA A 206 1.12 5.33 13.20
C ALA A 206 1.17 4.91 14.68
N PHE A 207 0.84 3.67 14.99
CA PHE A 207 0.79 3.14 16.36
C PHE A 207 2.09 2.44 16.79
N THR A 208 3.06 2.27 15.88
CA THR A 208 4.36 1.66 16.22
C THR A 208 5.15 2.60 17.14
N THR A 209 5.68 2.03 18.21
CA THR A 209 6.45 2.77 19.24
C THR A 209 7.96 2.54 19.09
N ASP A 210 8.75 3.41 19.71
CA ASP A 210 10.21 3.25 19.81
C ASP A 210 10.60 1.98 20.57
N ARG A 211 9.74 1.49 21.48
CA ARG A 211 9.93 0.24 22.20
C ARG A 211 9.81 -0.96 21.26
N ASP A 212 8.78 -0.99 20.40
CA ASP A 212 8.58 -2.08 19.43
C ASP A 212 9.79 -2.21 18.50
N ILE A 213 10.32 -1.08 18.04
CA ILE A 213 11.54 -1.04 17.21
C ILE A 213 12.78 -1.52 18.00
N THR A 214 12.86 -1.19 19.29
CA THR A 214 13.95 -1.65 20.13
C THR A 214 13.92 -3.17 20.32
N GLU A 215 12.74 -3.74 20.55
CA GLU A 215 12.57 -5.19 20.68
C GLU A 215 12.87 -5.94 19.38
N LEU A 216 12.51 -5.37 18.22
CA LEU A 216 12.85 -5.96 16.92
C LEU A 216 14.37 -6.00 16.65
N ILE A 217 15.11 -5.01 17.12
CA ILE A 217 16.56 -4.90 16.88
C ILE A 217 17.38 -5.81 17.83
N ARG A 218 16.83 -6.21 18.96
CA ARG A 218 17.45 -7.14 19.93
C ARG A 218 17.38 -8.59 19.48
#